data_f24796c23bb172c2af8d91db67ddfbdf
#
_entry.id   f24796c23bb172c2af8d91db67ddfbdf
#
_cell.length_a   1.000
_cell.length_b   1.000
_cell.length_c   1.000
_cell.angle_alpha   90.00
_cell.angle_beta   90.00
_cell.angle_gamma   90.00
#
_symmetry.space_group_name_H-M   'P 1'
#
loop_
_entity.id
_entity.type
_entity.pdbx_description
1 polymer ?
#
loop_
_entity_poly.entity_id
_entity_poly.type
_entity_poly.pdbx_seq_one_letter_code
_entity_poly.pdbx_strand_id
1 'polypeptide(L)'
;MKPLKTYILSFLLLSTACAQAAELPGFRYEDATRFRIINRGWDNTATPYSRMPAYMQDSCRQNQWWLYNHSAGIAIRFATDSKRIAAQYNLINNFHMQHMAMTGIKGTDLYFLNEQTNRWEYVNTARPQEKDGKADSIQSKMYVENLDGGMHEYMLYLPLYDGVNWVQIGVDSTATLTPPRVDNPRRGKIVFYGTSIMQGGCASRTGMVATSMVQRDLGVECVNLGTSGEGKMDFPVARAMATIDDVLCYVVDPVPNCTEMMCDTLTYDFVSILRRLRPDVPVIMVEGITYPYARHNAFFRDYLPKKNAAFRRNYERLKAENPVGLYYVPTDGLVGEDMEGTVDGIHLTDLGFRAYADIIEEYIEQALINAHTTQLLNAEATTQVQSAKAKKTNKKSNR
;
A
#
# COMPACT_ATOMS: atom_id res chain seq x y z
N MET A 1 52.57 -6.23 50.33
CA MET A 1 51.30 -6.88 50.10
C MET A 1 50.21 -5.81 49.99
N LYS A 2 49.70 -5.53 48.77
CA LYS A 2 48.58 -4.60 48.55
C LYS A 2 47.30 -5.41 48.38
N PRO A 3 46.16 -5.01 48.98
CA PRO A 3 44.93 -5.78 48.86
C PRO A 3 44.25 -5.58 47.43
N LEU A 4 43.86 -6.71 46.89
CA LEU A 4 43.12 -6.83 45.65
C LEU A 4 41.68 -6.36 45.88
N LYS A 5 41.25 -5.28 45.20
CA LYS A 5 39.86 -4.81 45.22
C LYS A 5 39.05 -5.62 44.23
N THR A 6 38.15 -6.45 44.72
CA THR A 6 37.15 -7.18 43.98
C THR A 6 36.06 -6.22 43.55
N TYR A 7 35.92 -5.96 42.23
CA TYR A 7 34.75 -5.25 41.65
C TYR A 7 33.64 -6.25 41.38
N ILE A 8 32.59 -6.15 42.18
CA ILE A 8 31.31 -6.85 41.90
C ILE A 8 30.60 -6.06 40.82
N LEU A 9 30.54 -6.63 39.62
CA LEU A 9 29.78 -6.08 38.48
C LEU A 9 28.32 -6.50 38.67
N SER A 10 27.50 -5.60 39.21
CA SER A 10 26.04 -5.82 39.29
C SER A 10 25.44 -5.62 37.89
N PHE A 11 25.09 -6.71 37.24
CA PHE A 11 24.23 -6.67 36.05
C PHE A 11 22.82 -6.26 36.47
N LEU A 12 22.45 -4.98 36.26
CA LEU A 12 21.09 -4.53 36.29
C LEU A 12 20.40 -5.06 35.00
N LEU A 13 19.64 -6.12 35.14
CA LEU A 13 18.63 -6.50 34.14
C LEU A 13 17.55 -5.39 34.12
N LEU A 14 17.67 -4.43 33.20
CA LEU A 14 16.54 -3.57 32.83
C LEU A 14 15.52 -4.45 32.14
N SER A 15 14.56 -4.96 32.89
CA SER A 15 13.31 -5.42 32.31
C SER A 15 12.60 -4.16 31.74
N THR A 16 12.66 -3.96 30.45
CA THR A 16 11.75 -3.03 29.77
C THR A 16 10.34 -3.58 29.94
N ALA A 17 9.65 -3.07 30.95
CA ALA A 17 8.21 -3.28 31.07
C ALA A 17 7.59 -2.62 29.83
N CYS A 18 7.27 -3.40 28.80
CA CYS A 18 6.34 -2.96 27.76
C CYS A 18 5.07 -2.56 28.48
N ALA A 19 4.68 -1.28 28.39
CA ALA A 19 3.38 -0.84 28.83
C ALA A 19 2.34 -1.65 28.03
N GLN A 20 1.59 -2.49 28.73
CA GLN A 20 0.57 -3.35 28.15
C GLN A 20 -0.76 -2.65 28.32
N ALA A 21 -1.58 -2.59 27.26
CA ALA A 21 -2.97 -2.13 27.40
C ALA A 21 -3.73 -3.06 28.35
N ALA A 22 -4.74 -2.53 29.05
CA ALA A 22 -5.59 -3.35 29.89
C ALA A 22 -6.29 -4.42 29.03
N GLU A 23 -6.06 -5.68 29.33
CA GLU A 23 -6.72 -6.80 28.66
C GLU A 23 -8.22 -6.77 28.93
N LEU A 24 -9.01 -6.97 27.89
CA LEU A 24 -10.46 -7.11 28.06
C LEU A 24 -10.76 -8.47 28.75
N PRO A 25 -11.68 -8.53 29.73
CA PRO A 25 -11.97 -9.76 30.43
C PRO A 25 -12.43 -10.89 29.50
N GLY A 26 -11.84 -12.06 29.67
CA GLY A 26 -12.16 -13.26 28.89
C GLY A 26 -11.55 -13.29 27.48
N PHE A 27 -10.66 -12.35 27.15
CA PHE A 27 -9.87 -12.36 25.92
C PHE A 27 -8.49 -12.99 26.13
N ARG A 28 -7.96 -13.58 25.07
CA ARG A 28 -6.54 -13.78 24.86
C ARG A 28 -6.06 -12.97 23.67
N TYR A 29 -4.87 -12.47 23.73
CA TYR A 29 -4.25 -11.66 22.67
C TYR A 29 -3.06 -12.41 22.08
N GLU A 30 -2.97 -12.41 20.74
CA GLU A 30 -1.85 -13.02 20.04
C GLU A 30 -1.19 -11.99 19.12
N ASP A 31 0.16 -12.04 19.07
CA ASP A 31 0.95 -11.19 18.19
C ASP A 31 0.53 -11.37 16.72
N ALA A 32 0.24 -10.27 16.04
CA ALA A 32 -0.28 -10.30 14.68
C ALA A 32 0.77 -10.77 13.65
N THR A 33 2.07 -10.81 13.99
CA THR A 33 3.11 -11.39 13.13
C THR A 33 2.98 -12.91 12.96
N ARG A 34 2.16 -13.57 13.78
CA ARG A 34 1.81 -14.99 13.62
C ARG A 34 0.81 -15.25 12.50
N PHE A 35 0.19 -14.20 11.97
CA PHE A 35 -0.80 -14.26 10.90
C PHE A 35 -0.22 -13.71 9.61
N ARG A 36 -1.03 -13.61 8.56
CA ARG A 36 -0.57 -13.14 7.27
C ARG A 36 -0.63 -11.62 7.18
N ILE A 37 0.52 -10.97 7.21
CA ILE A 37 0.65 -9.55 6.91
C ILE A 37 0.74 -9.40 5.40
N ILE A 38 -0.18 -8.65 4.79
CA ILE A 38 -0.31 -8.46 3.35
C ILE A 38 -0.04 -7.01 2.94
N ASN A 39 0.05 -6.78 1.63
CA ASN A 39 0.29 -5.48 1.01
C ASN A 39 1.68 -4.90 1.32
N ARG A 40 2.64 -5.75 1.63
CA ARG A 40 4.05 -5.38 1.75
C ARG A 40 4.80 -5.66 0.45
N GLY A 41 5.68 -4.73 0.06
CA GLY A 41 6.56 -4.93 -1.08
C GLY A 41 7.67 -5.95 -0.81
N TRP A 42 8.17 -6.01 0.44
CA TRP A 42 9.30 -6.82 0.85
C TRP A 42 9.08 -7.47 2.20
N ASP A 43 9.72 -8.60 2.45
CA ASP A 43 9.71 -9.27 3.75
C ASP A 43 10.71 -8.65 4.73
N ASN A 44 11.79 -8.02 4.23
CA ASN A 44 12.86 -7.39 5.01
C ASN A 44 12.65 -5.89 5.22
N THR A 45 11.42 -5.44 5.40
CA THR A 45 11.11 -4.06 5.78
C THR A 45 11.69 -3.70 7.15
N ALA A 46 11.83 -2.41 7.45
CA ALA A 46 12.45 -1.93 8.70
C ALA A 46 11.77 -2.49 9.96
N THR A 47 10.44 -2.65 9.93
CA THR A 47 9.64 -3.39 10.90
C THR A 47 8.59 -4.23 10.13
N PRO A 48 7.91 -5.20 10.75
CA PRO A 48 6.83 -5.94 10.09
C PRO A 48 5.71 -5.05 9.53
N TYR A 49 5.60 -3.82 10.02
CA TYR A 49 4.53 -2.87 9.69
C TYR A 49 5.03 -1.63 8.94
N SER A 50 6.31 -1.59 8.54
CA SER A 50 6.90 -0.56 7.69
C SER A 50 6.75 -0.92 6.22
N ARG A 51 6.82 0.10 5.33
CA ARG A 51 6.57 -0.05 3.90
C ARG A 51 7.82 -0.13 3.03
N MET A 52 9.01 0.07 3.61
CA MET A 52 10.29 0.13 2.88
C MET A 52 11.35 -0.73 3.57
N PRO A 53 12.26 -1.39 2.82
CA PRO A 53 13.37 -2.14 3.40
C PRO A 53 14.31 -1.25 4.22
N ALA A 54 14.88 -1.80 5.29
CA ALA A 54 15.76 -1.06 6.20
C ALA A 54 16.99 -0.46 5.49
N TYR A 55 17.55 -1.13 4.47
CA TYR A 55 18.71 -0.64 3.71
C TYR A 55 18.44 0.64 2.92
N MET A 56 17.17 1.01 2.73
CA MET A 56 16.78 2.23 2.03
C MET A 56 16.85 3.50 2.87
N GLN A 57 17.08 3.38 4.18
CA GLN A 57 17.10 4.51 5.11
C GLN A 57 18.04 5.63 4.64
N ASP A 58 19.27 5.29 4.29
CA ASP A 58 20.27 6.28 3.85
C ASP A 58 20.04 6.80 2.41
N SER A 59 19.17 6.12 1.65
CA SER A 59 18.80 6.52 0.29
C SER A 59 17.54 7.37 0.21
N CYS A 60 16.81 7.50 1.32
CA CYS A 60 15.60 8.31 1.43
C CYS A 60 15.90 9.64 2.13
N ARG A 61 15.17 10.69 1.76
CA ARG A 61 15.14 11.90 2.59
C ARG A 61 14.55 11.56 3.97
N GLN A 62 14.96 12.30 4.99
CA GLN A 62 14.53 12.04 6.36
C GLN A 62 13.00 11.98 6.51
N ASN A 63 12.27 12.95 5.94
CA ASN A 63 10.81 12.95 5.98
C ASN A 63 10.21 11.79 5.16
N GLN A 64 10.79 11.45 4.03
CA GLN A 64 10.35 10.32 3.21
C GLN A 64 10.53 8.99 3.97
N TRP A 65 11.67 8.80 4.62
CA TRP A 65 11.92 7.63 5.46
C TRP A 65 10.94 7.55 6.63
N TRP A 66 10.70 8.67 7.32
CA TRP A 66 9.71 8.74 8.39
C TRP A 66 8.32 8.32 7.90
N LEU A 67 7.88 8.79 6.73
CA LEU A 67 6.60 8.39 6.13
C LEU A 67 6.57 6.92 5.72
N TYR A 68 7.67 6.32 5.27
CA TYR A 68 7.72 4.89 4.96
C TYR A 68 7.60 3.99 6.20
N ASN A 69 7.80 4.51 7.40
CA ASN A 69 7.49 3.81 8.64
C ASN A 69 6.03 3.92 9.07
N HIS A 70 5.20 4.70 8.37
CA HIS A 70 3.75 4.62 8.51
C HIS A 70 3.22 3.37 7.81
N SER A 71 2.12 2.80 8.34
CA SER A 71 1.62 1.49 7.92
C SER A 71 0.57 1.55 6.80
N ALA A 72 0.51 2.64 6.02
CA ALA A 72 -0.51 2.87 5.00
C ALA A 72 -0.68 1.67 4.04
N GLY A 73 -1.89 1.16 3.94
CA GLY A 73 -2.26 0.04 3.07
C GLY A 73 -1.92 -1.35 3.62
N ILE A 74 -1.04 -1.47 4.61
CA ILE A 74 -0.72 -2.76 5.24
C ILE A 74 -1.94 -3.29 5.97
N ALA A 75 -2.19 -4.60 5.84
CA ALA A 75 -3.27 -5.27 6.53
C ALA A 75 -2.83 -6.64 7.08
N ILE A 76 -3.55 -7.12 8.08
CA ILE A 76 -3.34 -8.42 8.72
C ILE A 76 -4.56 -9.29 8.44
N ARG A 77 -4.35 -10.46 7.82
CA ARG A 77 -5.40 -11.46 7.58
C ARG A 77 -5.29 -12.60 8.57
N PHE A 78 -6.43 -12.98 9.15
CA PHE A 78 -6.55 -14.09 10.10
C PHE A 78 -7.92 -14.75 10.00
N ALA A 79 -8.08 -15.94 10.58
CA ALA A 79 -9.35 -16.63 10.68
C ALA A 79 -9.64 -16.98 12.15
N THR A 80 -10.92 -16.89 12.57
CA THR A 80 -11.33 -17.22 13.93
C THR A 80 -12.81 -17.64 13.98
N ASP A 81 -13.14 -18.48 14.94
CA ASP A 81 -14.49 -18.86 15.34
C ASP A 81 -14.97 -18.09 16.60
N SER A 82 -14.24 -17.05 16.99
CA SER A 82 -14.56 -16.23 18.15
C SER A 82 -15.87 -15.48 17.96
N LYS A 83 -16.65 -15.40 19.04
CA LYS A 83 -17.87 -14.55 19.08
C LYS A 83 -17.57 -13.07 19.28
N ARG A 84 -16.33 -12.74 19.66
CA ARG A 84 -15.86 -11.36 19.88
C ARG A 84 -14.49 -11.17 19.26
N ILE A 85 -14.26 -10.05 18.63
CA ILE A 85 -12.96 -9.71 18.04
C ILE A 85 -12.52 -8.33 18.54
N ALA A 86 -11.30 -8.26 19.05
CA ALA A 86 -10.64 -7.04 19.47
C ALA A 86 -9.24 -6.95 18.84
N ALA A 87 -8.64 -5.77 18.89
CA ALA A 87 -7.22 -5.61 18.66
C ALA A 87 -6.64 -4.58 19.62
N GLN A 88 -5.35 -4.74 19.87
CA GLN A 88 -4.49 -3.76 20.53
C GLN A 88 -3.32 -3.44 19.62
N TYR A 89 -2.90 -2.18 19.60
CA TYR A 89 -1.77 -1.75 18.80
C TYR A 89 -1.05 -0.56 19.43
N ASN A 90 0.26 -0.48 19.20
CA ASN A 90 1.09 0.61 19.73
C ASN A 90 1.51 1.55 18.60
N LEU A 91 1.06 2.80 18.67
CA LEU A 91 1.38 3.86 17.72
C LEU A 91 2.80 4.38 17.92
N ILE A 92 3.48 4.75 16.83
CA ILE A 92 4.82 5.33 16.84
C ILE A 92 4.76 6.82 17.15
N ASN A 93 3.74 7.54 16.66
CA ASN A 93 3.61 8.99 16.75
C ASN A 93 2.36 9.41 17.51
N ASN A 94 2.29 10.68 17.91
CA ASN A 94 1.11 11.24 18.57
C ASN A 94 0.63 12.57 17.95
N PHE A 95 0.94 12.83 16.68
CA PHE A 95 0.45 14.02 15.98
C PHE A 95 -0.98 13.82 15.44
N HIS A 96 -1.63 14.92 15.11
CA HIS A 96 -2.89 14.97 14.37
C HIS A 96 -2.81 15.99 13.22
N MET A 97 -3.75 15.92 12.28
CA MET A 97 -3.90 16.87 11.19
C MET A 97 -5.30 17.48 11.21
N GLN A 98 -5.41 18.79 10.95
CA GLN A 98 -6.69 19.50 11.04
C GLN A 98 -7.71 19.08 9.98
N HIS A 99 -7.24 18.58 8.85
CA HIS A 99 -8.06 18.25 7.68
C HIS A 99 -8.29 16.75 7.50
N MET A 100 -7.79 15.90 8.38
CA MET A 100 -7.95 14.44 8.29
C MET A 100 -8.47 13.85 9.60
N ALA A 101 -9.44 12.96 9.51
CA ALA A 101 -10.02 12.27 10.66
C ALA A 101 -8.98 11.36 11.35
N MET A 102 -9.00 11.31 12.68
CA MET A 102 -8.13 10.44 13.47
C MET A 102 -8.32 8.96 13.14
N THR A 103 -9.50 8.55 12.71
CA THR A 103 -9.79 7.20 12.20
C THR A 103 -8.99 6.83 10.94
N GLY A 104 -8.65 7.79 10.10
CA GLY A 104 -7.73 7.60 8.98
C GLY A 104 -6.26 7.72 9.41
N ILE A 105 -5.93 8.71 10.26
CA ILE A 105 -4.54 8.96 10.67
C ILE A 105 -3.99 7.78 11.48
N LYS A 106 -4.74 7.33 12.51
CA LYS A 106 -4.29 6.42 13.58
C LYS A 106 -5.23 5.25 13.83
N GLY A 107 -6.38 5.20 13.17
CA GLY A 107 -7.34 4.12 13.30
C GLY A 107 -6.93 2.84 12.60
N THR A 108 -7.73 1.81 12.79
CA THR A 108 -7.60 0.51 12.11
C THR A 108 -8.99 0.03 11.74
N ASP A 109 -9.15 -0.58 10.56
CA ASP A 109 -10.44 -1.04 10.03
C ASP A 109 -10.51 -2.55 9.97
N LEU A 110 -11.54 -3.14 10.58
CA LEU A 110 -11.83 -4.56 10.46
C LEU A 110 -12.81 -4.82 9.32
N TYR A 111 -12.47 -5.80 8.49
CA TYR A 111 -13.30 -6.34 7.42
C TYR A 111 -13.53 -7.84 7.62
N PHE A 112 -14.67 -8.33 7.18
CA PHE A 112 -15.09 -9.72 7.16
C PHE A 112 -15.12 -10.22 5.71
N LEU A 113 -14.63 -11.44 5.45
CA LEU A 113 -14.78 -12.09 4.14
C LEU A 113 -16.12 -12.81 4.06
N ASN A 114 -17.04 -12.28 3.26
CA ASN A 114 -18.26 -12.99 2.92
C ASN A 114 -17.94 -14.12 1.93
N GLU A 115 -17.93 -15.35 2.39
CA GLU A 115 -17.56 -16.53 1.59
C GLU A 115 -18.58 -16.83 0.46
N GLN A 116 -19.84 -16.36 0.57
CA GLN A 116 -20.86 -16.56 -0.47
C GLN A 116 -20.64 -15.65 -1.67
N THR A 117 -20.25 -14.39 -1.41
CA THR A 117 -20.02 -13.37 -2.45
C THR A 117 -18.54 -13.21 -2.83
N ASN A 118 -17.65 -13.82 -2.03
CA ASN A 118 -16.20 -13.64 -2.08
C ASN A 118 -15.78 -12.15 -2.02
N ARG A 119 -16.50 -11.35 -1.22
CA ARG A 119 -16.26 -9.92 -1.03
C ARG A 119 -15.91 -9.61 0.41
N TRP A 120 -15.04 -8.61 0.58
CA TRP A 120 -14.71 -8.05 1.87
C TRP A 120 -15.77 -7.03 2.30
N GLU A 121 -16.42 -7.28 3.42
CA GLU A 121 -17.45 -6.42 4.00
C GLU A 121 -16.90 -5.68 5.22
N TYR A 122 -17.17 -4.38 5.29
CA TYR A 122 -16.75 -3.56 6.42
C TYR A 122 -17.48 -3.96 7.71
N VAL A 123 -16.72 -4.11 8.80
CA VAL A 123 -17.26 -4.44 10.11
C VAL A 123 -17.27 -3.22 11.03
N ASN A 124 -16.11 -2.66 11.33
CA ASN A 124 -15.97 -1.53 12.25
C ASN A 124 -14.58 -0.89 12.18
N THR A 125 -14.47 0.32 12.76
CA THR A 125 -13.25 1.11 12.84
C THR A 125 -12.84 1.38 14.28
N ALA A 126 -11.54 1.30 14.56
CA ALA A 126 -10.99 1.84 15.79
C ALA A 126 -10.97 3.36 15.75
N ARG A 127 -11.63 4.00 16.70
CA ARG A 127 -11.47 5.42 16.96
C ARG A 127 -10.37 5.60 18.00
N PRO A 128 -9.23 6.19 17.64
CA PRO A 128 -8.13 6.34 18.58
C PRO A 128 -8.57 7.07 19.85
N GLN A 129 -8.12 6.57 20.98
CA GLN A 129 -8.35 7.21 22.27
C GLN A 129 -7.35 8.36 22.41
N GLU A 130 -7.82 9.48 22.90
CA GLU A 130 -7.04 10.69 23.11
C GLU A 130 -7.15 11.14 24.57
N LYS A 131 -6.05 11.63 25.09
CA LYS A 131 -5.97 12.31 26.35
C LYS A 131 -5.24 13.65 26.16
N ASP A 132 -5.84 14.74 26.63
CA ASP A 132 -5.27 16.09 26.52
C ASP A 132 -4.91 16.48 25.07
N GLY A 133 -5.73 16.07 24.08
CA GLY A 133 -5.52 16.35 22.66
C GLY A 133 -4.38 15.54 22.02
N LYS A 134 -3.91 14.48 22.66
CA LYS A 134 -2.90 13.55 22.15
C LYS A 134 -3.44 12.14 22.14
N ALA A 135 -3.18 11.40 21.07
CA ALA A 135 -3.52 10.00 21.02
C ALA A 135 -2.67 9.21 22.04
N ASP A 136 -3.30 8.34 22.80
CA ASP A 136 -2.58 7.38 23.62
C ASP A 136 -1.70 6.51 22.72
N SER A 137 -0.47 6.21 23.16
CA SER A 137 0.44 5.39 22.37
C SER A 137 -0.07 3.95 22.20
N ILE A 138 -0.82 3.44 23.17
CA ILE A 138 -1.44 2.11 23.10
C ILE A 138 -2.93 2.29 22.91
N GLN A 139 -3.43 1.69 21.84
CA GLN A 139 -4.83 1.69 21.47
C GLN A 139 -5.43 0.30 21.70
N SER A 140 -6.67 0.26 22.16
CA SER A 140 -7.44 -0.99 22.31
C SER A 140 -8.86 -0.79 21.76
N LYS A 141 -9.34 -1.74 20.94
CA LYS A 141 -10.66 -1.67 20.34
C LYS A 141 -11.33 -3.04 20.32
N MET A 142 -12.55 -3.12 20.85
CA MET A 142 -13.53 -4.16 20.53
C MET A 142 -14.20 -3.80 19.22
N TYR A 143 -14.03 -4.62 18.17
CA TYR A 143 -14.64 -4.36 16.86
C TYR A 143 -16.04 -4.89 16.76
N VAL A 144 -16.24 -6.09 17.23
CA VAL A 144 -17.51 -6.79 17.12
C VAL A 144 -17.69 -7.79 18.27
N GLU A 145 -18.94 -8.05 18.63
CA GLU A 145 -19.37 -9.04 19.60
C GLU A 145 -20.67 -9.71 19.14
N ASN A 146 -21.02 -10.82 19.75
CA ASN A 146 -22.21 -11.62 19.42
C ASN A 146 -22.19 -12.21 18.00
N LEU A 147 -21.01 -12.58 17.51
CA LEU A 147 -20.90 -13.38 16.28
C LEU A 147 -21.48 -14.78 16.48
N ASP A 148 -21.74 -15.48 15.38
CA ASP A 148 -22.37 -16.80 15.38
C ASP A 148 -21.46 -17.91 15.95
N GLY A 149 -20.13 -17.68 16.00
CA GLY A 149 -19.13 -18.65 16.43
C GLY A 149 -18.69 -19.62 15.34
N GLY A 150 -19.03 -19.33 14.08
CA GLY A 150 -18.45 -20.00 12.92
C GLY A 150 -17.05 -19.54 12.62
N MET A 151 -16.27 -20.40 11.94
CA MET A 151 -14.91 -20.05 11.49
C MET A 151 -14.98 -19.15 10.26
N HIS A 152 -14.56 -17.89 10.42
CA HIS A 152 -14.58 -16.86 9.36
C HIS A 152 -13.24 -16.17 9.21
N GLU A 153 -13.02 -15.58 8.05
CA GLU A 153 -11.81 -14.79 7.76
C GLU A 153 -12.06 -13.29 7.94
N TYR A 154 -11.03 -12.65 8.49
CA TYR A 154 -11.02 -11.23 8.77
C TYR A 154 -9.74 -10.58 8.25
N MET A 155 -9.83 -9.27 7.99
CA MET A 155 -8.71 -8.44 7.57
C MET A 155 -8.74 -7.13 8.35
N LEU A 156 -7.61 -6.80 9.00
CA LEU A 156 -7.41 -5.58 9.78
C LEU A 156 -6.44 -4.66 9.06
N TYR A 157 -6.92 -3.56 8.49
CA TYR A 157 -6.05 -2.50 7.93
C TYR A 157 -5.46 -1.65 9.02
N LEU A 158 -4.20 -1.23 8.82
CA LEU A 158 -3.41 -0.44 9.75
C LEU A 158 -3.46 1.07 9.42
N PRO A 159 -2.99 1.96 10.34
CA PRO A 159 -3.03 3.41 10.18
C PRO A 159 -2.40 3.92 8.88
N LEU A 160 -3.00 4.98 8.28
CA LEU A 160 -2.49 5.59 7.04
C LEU A 160 -1.36 6.60 7.30
N TYR A 161 -1.46 7.37 8.39
CA TYR A 161 -0.50 8.44 8.73
C TYR A 161 0.20 8.20 10.06
N ASP A 162 0.19 6.97 10.56
CA ASP A 162 1.05 6.52 11.66
C ASP A 162 1.60 5.14 11.38
N GLY A 163 2.67 4.80 12.05
CA GLY A 163 3.18 3.44 12.12
C GLY A 163 2.75 2.77 13.41
N VAL A 164 2.91 1.46 13.45
CA VAL A 164 2.72 0.66 14.66
C VAL A 164 3.97 -0.11 15.00
N ASN A 165 4.32 -0.16 16.30
CA ASN A 165 5.44 -0.97 16.78
C ASN A 165 5.04 -2.44 16.91
N TRP A 166 3.81 -2.69 17.33
CA TRP A 166 3.22 -4.01 17.46
C TRP A 166 1.69 -3.94 17.31
N VAL A 167 1.11 -5.06 16.90
CA VAL A 167 -0.34 -5.30 16.84
C VAL A 167 -0.62 -6.66 17.47
N GLN A 168 -1.70 -6.75 18.23
CA GLN A 168 -2.22 -8.01 18.79
C GLN A 168 -3.68 -8.16 18.40
N ILE A 169 -4.05 -9.36 17.98
CA ILE A 169 -5.44 -9.76 17.72
C ILE A 169 -5.99 -10.41 18.96
N GLY A 170 -7.09 -9.89 19.48
CA GLY A 170 -7.81 -10.38 20.64
C GLY A 170 -9.05 -11.17 20.26
N VAL A 171 -9.21 -12.35 20.84
CA VAL A 171 -10.36 -13.25 20.65
C VAL A 171 -10.79 -13.84 21.99
N ASP A 172 -11.96 -14.46 22.04
CA ASP A 172 -12.38 -15.23 23.22
C ASP A 172 -11.30 -16.25 23.58
N SER A 173 -11.03 -16.41 24.88
CA SER A 173 -9.90 -17.24 25.38
C SER A 173 -9.94 -18.69 24.89
N THR A 174 -11.13 -19.22 24.58
CA THR A 174 -11.36 -20.60 24.10
C THR A 174 -11.49 -20.70 22.58
N ALA A 175 -11.58 -19.58 21.88
CA ALA A 175 -11.77 -19.58 20.43
C ALA A 175 -10.51 -20.01 19.67
N THR A 176 -10.68 -20.53 18.47
CA THR A 176 -9.59 -20.81 17.53
C THR A 176 -9.16 -19.49 16.87
N LEU A 177 -7.85 -19.29 16.68
CA LEU A 177 -7.30 -18.15 15.95
C LEU A 177 -6.13 -18.66 15.11
N THR A 178 -6.22 -18.52 13.79
CA THR A 178 -5.27 -19.11 12.82
C THR A 178 -4.90 -18.11 11.71
N PRO A 179 -3.83 -18.37 10.94
CA PRO A 179 -3.63 -17.71 9.65
C PRO A 179 -4.84 -17.91 8.72
N PRO A 180 -5.00 -17.06 7.67
CA PRO A 180 -6.11 -17.15 6.74
C PRO A 180 -6.15 -18.51 6.03
N ARG A 181 -7.36 -18.98 5.72
CA ARG A 181 -7.63 -20.28 5.08
C ARG A 181 -7.71 -20.18 3.55
N VAL A 182 -8.04 -19.01 3.06
CA VAL A 182 -8.24 -18.75 1.64
C VAL A 182 -7.14 -17.83 1.12
N ASP A 183 -6.55 -18.16 -0.02
CA ASP A 183 -5.61 -17.27 -0.71
C ASP A 183 -6.36 -16.11 -1.38
N ASN A 184 -5.62 -15.05 -1.75
CA ASN A 184 -6.17 -14.02 -2.60
C ASN A 184 -6.59 -14.64 -3.95
N PRO A 185 -7.72 -14.19 -4.55
CA PRO A 185 -8.16 -14.67 -5.86
C PRO A 185 -7.11 -14.48 -6.95
N ARG A 186 -6.36 -13.39 -6.90
CA ARG A 186 -5.23 -13.12 -7.80
C ARG A 186 -3.92 -13.16 -7.02
N ARG A 187 -2.97 -13.95 -7.52
CA ARG A 187 -1.59 -13.95 -7.00
C ARG A 187 -0.82 -12.77 -7.58
N GLY A 188 0.11 -12.24 -6.81
CA GLY A 188 0.95 -11.12 -7.20
C GLY A 188 0.54 -9.81 -6.53
N LYS A 189 1.22 -8.74 -6.91
CA LYS A 189 1.11 -7.43 -6.26
C LYS A 189 0.96 -6.31 -7.28
N ILE A 190 0.09 -5.36 -7.00
CA ILE A 190 0.06 -4.07 -7.68
C ILE A 190 0.83 -3.08 -6.81
N VAL A 191 1.83 -2.42 -7.37
CA VAL A 191 2.69 -1.49 -6.62
C VAL A 191 2.32 -0.05 -6.97
N PHE A 192 1.82 0.68 -5.99
CA PHE A 192 1.43 2.08 -6.11
C PHE A 192 2.52 2.98 -5.55
N TYR A 193 3.07 3.84 -6.38
CA TYR A 193 3.98 4.90 -5.99
C TYR A 193 3.31 6.26 -6.19
N GLY A 194 3.39 7.15 -5.20
CA GLY A 194 2.74 8.44 -5.31
C GLY A 194 2.93 9.35 -4.09
N THR A 195 1.98 10.22 -3.94
CA THR A 195 2.00 11.37 -3.03
C THR A 195 1.18 11.13 -1.76
N SER A 196 0.74 12.21 -1.09
CA SER A 196 -0.22 12.16 0.03
C SER A 196 -1.57 11.53 -0.38
N ILE A 197 -2.00 11.73 -1.62
CA ILE A 197 -3.22 11.11 -2.16
C ILE A 197 -3.06 9.59 -2.15
N MET A 198 -1.96 9.08 -2.67
CA MET A 198 -1.69 7.65 -2.67
C MET A 198 -1.48 7.10 -1.26
N GLN A 199 -0.84 7.85 -0.35
CA GLN A 199 -0.72 7.43 1.06
C GLN A 199 -2.08 7.33 1.76
N GLY A 200 -3.08 8.09 1.33
CA GLY A 200 -4.44 8.10 1.83
C GLY A 200 -4.82 9.37 2.58
N GLY A 201 -4.19 10.50 2.20
CA GLY A 201 -4.48 11.81 2.78
C GLY A 201 -5.95 12.18 2.67
N CYS A 202 -6.59 12.41 3.82
CA CYS A 202 -7.98 12.72 4.05
C CYS A 202 -9.01 11.59 3.87
N ALA A 203 -8.58 10.34 3.60
CA ALA A 203 -9.48 9.20 3.75
C ALA A 203 -10.06 9.17 5.18
N SER A 204 -11.38 8.98 5.30
CA SER A 204 -12.07 9.03 6.60
C SER A 204 -11.60 7.92 7.55
N ARG A 205 -11.13 6.79 7.02
CA ARG A 205 -10.62 5.61 7.72
C ARG A 205 -9.71 4.78 6.81
N THR A 206 -8.98 3.84 7.36
CA THR A 206 -7.87 3.16 6.68
C THR A 206 -8.27 2.34 5.46
N GLY A 207 -9.45 1.75 5.47
CA GLY A 207 -9.96 0.99 4.32
C GLY A 207 -10.49 1.85 3.17
N MET A 208 -10.50 3.19 3.29
CA MET A 208 -11.07 4.10 2.28
C MET A 208 -10.02 4.74 1.38
N VAL A 209 -8.75 4.45 1.54
CA VAL A 209 -7.72 4.82 0.56
C VAL A 209 -7.86 3.98 -0.72
N ALA A 210 -7.58 4.58 -1.87
CA ALA A 210 -7.74 3.90 -3.17
C ALA A 210 -7.04 2.53 -3.23
N THR A 211 -5.81 2.41 -2.72
CA THR A 211 -5.08 1.14 -2.72
C THR A 211 -5.78 0.03 -1.93
N SER A 212 -6.48 0.38 -0.83
CA SER A 212 -7.27 -0.57 -0.06
C SER A 212 -8.59 -0.94 -0.76
N MET A 213 -9.20 -0.01 -1.51
CA MET A 213 -10.37 -0.29 -2.34
C MET A 213 -10.01 -1.24 -3.49
N VAL A 214 -9.01 -0.89 -4.29
CA VAL A 214 -8.50 -1.72 -5.40
C VAL A 214 -8.14 -3.13 -4.92
N GLN A 215 -7.49 -3.24 -3.75
CA GLN A 215 -7.14 -4.53 -3.17
C GLN A 215 -8.36 -5.40 -2.92
N ARG A 216 -9.44 -4.84 -2.37
CA ARG A 216 -10.67 -5.59 -2.10
C ARG A 216 -11.47 -5.90 -3.36
N ASP A 217 -11.52 -4.97 -4.30
CA ASP A 217 -12.33 -5.09 -5.50
C ASP A 217 -11.69 -6.06 -6.50
N LEU A 218 -10.38 -6.00 -6.69
CA LEU A 218 -9.65 -6.89 -7.60
C LEU A 218 -9.15 -8.19 -6.95
N GLY A 219 -9.22 -8.31 -5.62
CA GLY A 219 -8.76 -9.48 -4.89
C GLY A 219 -7.26 -9.74 -5.03
N VAL A 220 -6.44 -8.69 -5.06
CA VAL A 220 -4.98 -8.74 -5.28
C VAL A 220 -4.26 -7.91 -4.23
N GLU A 221 -3.04 -8.26 -3.83
CA GLU A 221 -2.27 -7.43 -2.91
C GLU A 221 -1.88 -6.08 -3.55
N CYS A 222 -2.10 -4.98 -2.82
CA CYS A 222 -1.77 -3.63 -3.26
C CYS A 222 -0.74 -3.00 -2.32
N VAL A 223 0.49 -2.85 -2.80
CA VAL A 223 1.59 -2.24 -2.06
C VAL A 223 1.48 -0.72 -2.17
N ASN A 224 1.24 -0.04 -1.06
CA ASN A 224 1.13 1.42 -1.01
C ASN A 224 2.49 2.04 -0.69
N LEU A 225 3.15 2.67 -1.66
CA LEU A 225 4.38 3.44 -1.49
C LEU A 225 4.15 4.96 -1.63
N GLY A 226 2.93 5.43 -1.37
CA GLY A 226 2.62 6.85 -1.28
C GLY A 226 3.32 7.52 -0.11
N THR A 227 3.87 8.72 -0.35
CA THR A 227 4.56 9.53 0.68
C THR A 227 4.16 11.00 0.56
N SER A 228 3.51 11.51 1.61
CA SER A 228 2.95 12.86 1.68
C SER A 228 4.02 13.94 1.48
N GLY A 229 3.89 14.75 0.41
CA GLY A 229 4.87 15.78 0.07
C GLY A 229 6.22 15.25 -0.46
N GLU A 230 6.45 13.92 -0.44
CA GLU A 230 7.75 13.31 -0.70
C GLU A 230 7.77 12.32 -1.89
N GLY A 231 6.64 12.09 -2.56
CA GLY A 231 6.60 11.29 -3.79
C GLY A 231 7.13 12.07 -4.99
N LYS A 232 8.47 12.18 -5.14
CA LYS A 232 9.15 13.11 -6.06
C LYS A 232 10.01 12.42 -7.11
N MET A 233 9.70 11.17 -7.47
CA MET A 233 10.41 10.37 -8.48
C MET A 233 11.88 10.12 -8.13
N ASP A 234 12.14 9.69 -6.90
CA ASP A 234 13.49 9.32 -6.44
C ASP A 234 13.97 8.03 -7.10
N PHE A 235 15.07 8.08 -7.83
CA PHE A 235 15.61 6.92 -8.58
C PHE A 235 16.01 5.73 -7.69
N PRO A 236 16.53 5.92 -6.45
CA PRO A 236 16.72 4.80 -5.53
C PRO A 236 15.42 4.07 -5.22
N VAL A 237 14.28 4.79 -5.08
CA VAL A 237 12.96 4.18 -4.84
C VAL A 237 12.50 3.39 -6.05
N ALA A 238 12.67 3.91 -7.28
CA ALA A 238 12.36 3.14 -8.50
C ALA A 238 13.16 1.83 -8.58
N ARG A 239 14.45 1.87 -8.24
CA ARG A 239 15.31 0.67 -8.18
C ARG A 239 14.84 -0.31 -7.12
N ALA A 240 14.46 0.18 -5.93
CA ALA A 240 13.89 -0.67 -4.89
C ALA A 240 12.56 -1.30 -5.33
N MET A 241 11.63 -0.52 -5.92
CA MET A 241 10.36 -1.05 -6.45
C MET A 241 10.59 -2.21 -7.42
N ALA A 242 11.60 -2.13 -8.27
CA ALA A 242 11.94 -3.18 -9.23
C ALA A 242 12.43 -4.49 -8.57
N THR A 243 12.77 -4.49 -7.27
CA THR A 243 13.15 -5.70 -6.52
C THR A 243 11.97 -6.39 -5.83
N ILE A 244 10.77 -5.83 -5.91
CA ILE A 244 9.58 -6.47 -5.36
C ILE A 244 9.24 -7.71 -6.20
N ASP A 245 9.01 -8.84 -5.52
CA ASP A 245 8.62 -10.09 -6.18
C ASP A 245 7.15 -10.08 -6.59
N ASP A 246 6.84 -10.81 -7.65
CA ASP A 246 5.48 -11.05 -8.15
C ASP A 246 4.68 -9.78 -8.48
N VAL A 247 5.36 -8.74 -8.97
CA VAL A 247 4.69 -7.50 -9.39
C VAL A 247 3.91 -7.74 -10.68
N LEU A 248 2.62 -7.41 -10.65
CA LEU A 248 1.70 -7.47 -11.79
C LEU A 248 1.69 -6.17 -12.60
N CYS A 249 1.73 -5.02 -11.93
CA CYS A 249 1.92 -3.71 -12.57
C CYS A 249 2.38 -2.66 -11.56
N TYR A 250 2.93 -1.56 -12.08
CA TYR A 250 3.24 -0.34 -11.32
C TYR A 250 2.23 0.75 -11.66
N VAL A 251 1.69 1.43 -10.64
CA VAL A 251 0.90 2.66 -10.76
C VAL A 251 1.74 3.81 -10.23
N VAL A 252 2.02 4.80 -11.07
CA VAL A 252 2.97 5.89 -10.79
C VAL A 252 2.26 7.24 -10.86
N ASP A 253 2.01 7.85 -9.68
CA ASP A 253 1.26 9.11 -9.49
C ASP A 253 2.08 10.13 -8.68
N PRO A 254 3.19 10.69 -9.21
CA PRO A 254 4.05 11.63 -8.50
C PRO A 254 3.66 13.09 -8.71
N VAL A 255 2.87 13.42 -9.74
CA VAL A 255 2.68 14.78 -10.26
C VAL A 255 2.23 15.78 -9.20
N PRO A 256 1.32 15.46 -8.25
CA PRO A 256 0.92 16.44 -7.23
C PRO A 256 2.09 17.00 -6.40
N ASN A 257 3.13 16.20 -6.12
CA ASN A 257 4.31 16.64 -5.35
C ASN A 257 5.46 17.19 -6.22
N CYS A 258 5.36 17.13 -7.53
CA CYS A 258 6.41 17.56 -8.45
C CYS A 258 6.16 18.97 -8.99
N THR A 259 7.22 19.71 -9.25
CA THR A 259 7.16 20.93 -10.08
C THR A 259 7.08 20.54 -11.56
N GLU A 260 6.74 21.52 -12.43
CA GLU A 260 6.78 21.33 -13.89
C GLU A 260 8.19 20.84 -14.34
N MET A 261 9.25 21.46 -13.83
CA MET A 261 10.63 21.06 -14.12
C MET A 261 10.92 19.63 -13.67
N MET A 262 10.45 19.20 -12.49
CA MET A 262 10.63 17.81 -12.04
C MET A 262 9.86 16.84 -12.93
N CYS A 263 8.63 17.17 -13.32
CA CYS A 263 7.88 16.36 -14.27
C CYS A 263 8.59 16.24 -15.62
N ASP A 264 9.25 17.30 -16.08
CA ASP A 264 9.97 17.32 -17.35
C ASP A 264 11.28 16.51 -17.31
N THR A 265 12.05 16.64 -16.20
CA THR A 265 13.41 16.11 -16.11
C THR A 265 13.53 14.74 -15.47
N LEU A 266 12.62 14.36 -14.56
CA LEU A 266 12.75 13.12 -13.78
C LEU A 266 11.87 11.97 -14.29
N THR A 267 10.74 12.26 -14.94
CA THR A 267 9.74 11.25 -15.30
C THR A 267 10.32 10.18 -16.22
N TYR A 268 11.03 10.60 -17.27
CA TYR A 268 11.60 9.65 -18.24
C TYR A 268 12.53 8.64 -17.57
N ASP A 269 13.49 9.12 -16.79
CA ASP A 269 14.49 8.26 -16.15
C ASP A 269 13.85 7.38 -15.06
N PHE A 270 12.92 7.92 -14.26
CA PHE A 270 12.21 7.15 -13.22
C PHE A 270 11.45 5.95 -13.83
N VAL A 271 10.66 6.20 -14.87
CA VAL A 271 9.90 5.13 -15.56
C VAL A 271 10.82 4.19 -16.33
N SER A 272 11.88 4.72 -16.97
CA SER A 272 12.88 3.89 -17.68
C SER A 272 13.61 2.93 -16.76
N ILE A 273 13.88 3.30 -15.50
CA ILE A 273 14.46 2.39 -14.50
C ILE A 273 13.54 1.19 -14.30
N LEU A 274 12.25 1.41 -14.05
CA LEU A 274 11.28 0.33 -13.86
C LEU A 274 11.19 -0.57 -15.09
N ARG A 275 11.01 0.02 -16.28
CA ARG A 275 10.86 -0.72 -17.53
C ARG A 275 12.11 -1.49 -17.95
N ARG A 276 13.28 -0.99 -17.63
CA ARG A 276 14.56 -1.68 -17.92
C ARG A 276 14.80 -2.84 -16.95
N LEU A 277 14.51 -2.67 -15.67
CA LEU A 277 14.75 -3.70 -14.66
C LEU A 277 13.63 -4.76 -14.64
N ARG A 278 12.42 -4.39 -15.01
CA ARG A 278 11.22 -5.27 -15.08
C ARG A 278 10.49 -5.05 -16.41
N PRO A 279 11.06 -5.49 -17.54
CA PRO A 279 10.52 -5.22 -18.88
C PRO A 279 9.18 -5.92 -19.16
N ASP A 280 8.86 -6.94 -18.41
CA ASP A 280 7.63 -7.73 -18.44
C ASP A 280 6.47 -7.14 -17.60
N VAL A 281 6.77 -6.13 -16.75
CA VAL A 281 5.78 -5.54 -15.83
C VAL A 281 5.26 -4.22 -16.40
N PRO A 282 3.95 -4.10 -16.61
CA PRO A 282 3.31 -2.87 -17.08
C PRO A 282 3.50 -1.69 -16.11
N VAL A 283 3.59 -0.47 -16.68
CA VAL A 283 3.61 0.78 -15.94
C VAL A 283 2.42 1.65 -16.34
N ILE A 284 1.62 2.05 -15.37
CA ILE A 284 0.48 2.94 -15.51
C ILE A 284 0.90 4.30 -14.93
N MET A 285 1.00 5.31 -15.79
CA MET A 285 1.38 6.67 -15.43
C MET A 285 0.11 7.50 -15.23
N VAL A 286 -0.05 8.12 -14.06
CA VAL A 286 -1.26 8.88 -13.69
C VAL A 286 -0.94 10.37 -13.64
N GLU A 287 -1.72 11.20 -14.34
CA GLU A 287 -1.63 12.66 -14.26
C GLU A 287 -2.01 13.17 -12.85
N GLY A 288 -1.48 14.33 -12.50
CA GLY A 288 -1.92 15.03 -11.29
C GLY A 288 -3.37 15.49 -11.43
N ILE A 289 -4.11 15.35 -10.33
CA ILE A 289 -5.51 15.81 -10.26
C ILE A 289 -5.66 17.31 -10.54
N THR A 290 -6.80 17.69 -11.07
CA THR A 290 -7.19 19.09 -11.20
C THR A 290 -7.76 19.58 -9.88
N TYR A 291 -7.16 20.61 -9.30
CA TYR A 291 -7.67 21.20 -8.06
C TYR A 291 -8.97 21.98 -8.31
N PRO A 292 -10.06 21.73 -7.57
CA PRO A 292 -11.34 22.45 -7.76
C PRO A 292 -11.19 23.97 -7.80
N TYR A 293 -10.37 24.54 -6.90
CA TYR A 293 -10.13 25.97 -6.84
C TYR A 293 -9.27 26.53 -8.00
N ALA A 294 -8.64 25.69 -8.80
CA ALA A 294 -7.83 26.15 -9.93
C ALA A 294 -8.67 26.93 -10.96
N ARG A 295 -9.97 26.64 -11.08
CA ARG A 295 -10.89 27.42 -11.91
C ARG A 295 -10.96 28.89 -11.53
N HIS A 296 -10.75 29.21 -10.25
CA HIS A 296 -10.85 30.55 -9.67
C HIS A 296 -9.49 31.18 -9.36
N ASN A 297 -8.41 30.46 -9.56
CA ASN A 297 -7.04 30.91 -9.31
C ASN A 297 -6.22 30.83 -10.60
N ALA A 298 -5.89 32.00 -11.18
CA ALA A 298 -5.19 32.08 -12.46
C ALA A 298 -3.84 31.35 -12.46
N PHE A 299 -3.09 31.41 -11.35
CA PHE A 299 -1.82 30.69 -11.25
C PHE A 299 -2.01 29.18 -11.39
N PHE A 300 -2.90 28.58 -10.61
CA PHE A 300 -3.11 27.12 -10.67
C PHE A 300 -3.82 26.68 -11.94
N ARG A 301 -4.74 27.49 -12.49
CA ARG A 301 -5.37 27.22 -13.79
C ARG A 301 -4.34 27.09 -14.90
N ASP A 302 -3.27 27.88 -14.87
CA ASP A 302 -2.24 27.87 -15.89
C ASP A 302 -1.09 26.89 -15.57
N TYR A 303 -0.82 26.65 -14.27
CA TYR A 303 0.32 25.85 -13.83
C TYR A 303 0.05 24.35 -13.80
N LEU A 304 -1.13 23.88 -13.35
CA LEU A 304 -1.43 22.45 -13.28
C LEU A 304 -1.39 21.77 -14.65
N PRO A 305 -1.99 22.34 -15.73
CA PRO A 305 -1.88 21.77 -17.06
C PRO A 305 -0.44 21.69 -17.57
N LYS A 306 0.46 22.63 -17.19
CA LYS A 306 1.88 22.58 -17.57
C LYS A 306 2.60 21.41 -16.94
N LYS A 307 2.32 21.11 -15.66
CA LYS A 307 2.86 19.91 -14.98
C LYS A 307 2.43 18.63 -15.69
N ASN A 308 1.12 18.49 -15.96
CA ASN A 308 0.57 17.33 -16.65
C ASN A 308 1.12 17.24 -18.09
N ALA A 309 1.24 18.36 -18.81
CA ALA A 309 1.83 18.37 -20.14
C ALA A 309 3.31 17.93 -20.14
N ALA A 310 4.10 18.35 -19.13
CA ALA A 310 5.49 17.91 -18.97
C ALA A 310 5.57 16.40 -18.69
N PHE A 311 4.70 15.88 -17.84
CA PHE A 311 4.60 14.46 -17.54
C PHE A 311 4.18 13.66 -18.78
N ARG A 312 3.18 14.14 -19.53
CA ARG A 312 2.69 13.52 -20.78
C ARG A 312 3.74 13.50 -21.88
N ARG A 313 4.55 14.56 -22.06
CA ARG A 313 5.67 14.56 -23.04
C ARG A 313 6.62 13.39 -22.79
N ASN A 314 6.94 13.09 -21.54
CA ASN A 314 7.81 11.97 -21.19
C ASN A 314 7.12 10.60 -21.43
N TYR A 315 5.81 10.51 -21.20
CA TYR A 315 5.05 9.33 -21.60
C TYR A 315 5.11 9.09 -23.10
N GLU A 316 4.86 10.12 -23.92
CA GLU A 316 4.90 10.00 -25.39
C GLU A 316 6.31 9.62 -25.88
N ARG A 317 7.36 10.16 -25.25
CA ARG A 317 8.76 9.77 -25.54
C ARG A 317 8.99 8.28 -25.24
N LEU A 318 8.60 7.81 -24.07
CA LEU A 318 8.72 6.40 -23.66
C LEU A 318 7.91 5.47 -24.58
N LYS A 319 6.70 5.92 -24.97
CA LYS A 319 5.80 5.18 -25.85
C LYS A 319 6.37 5.07 -27.28
N ALA A 320 7.01 6.13 -27.78
CA ALA A 320 7.66 6.10 -29.09
C ALA A 320 8.83 5.10 -29.13
N GLU A 321 9.54 4.91 -28.01
CA GLU A 321 10.64 3.93 -27.92
C GLU A 321 10.11 2.50 -27.79
N ASN A 322 9.11 2.27 -26.95
CA ASN A 322 8.42 0.99 -26.76
C ASN A 322 7.03 1.17 -26.16
N PRO A 323 5.95 0.99 -26.91
CA PRO A 323 4.57 1.16 -26.42
C PRO A 323 4.08 0.02 -25.53
N VAL A 324 4.74 -1.14 -25.55
CA VAL A 324 4.25 -2.35 -24.85
C VAL A 324 4.30 -2.15 -23.33
N GLY A 325 3.19 -2.45 -22.65
CA GLY A 325 3.09 -2.38 -21.20
C GLY A 325 3.15 -0.96 -20.63
N LEU A 326 2.86 0.08 -21.43
CA LEU A 326 2.86 1.47 -20.96
C LEU A 326 1.48 2.10 -21.15
N TYR A 327 0.90 2.59 -20.04
CA TYR A 327 -0.45 3.16 -19.98
C TYR A 327 -0.41 4.56 -19.39
N TYR A 328 -1.41 5.36 -19.73
CA TYR A 328 -1.51 6.74 -19.30
C TYR A 328 -2.94 7.08 -18.87
N VAL A 329 -3.11 7.55 -17.64
CA VAL A 329 -4.38 7.96 -17.05
C VAL A 329 -4.45 9.49 -17.06
N PRO A 330 -5.39 10.10 -17.78
CA PRO A 330 -5.58 11.55 -17.78
C PRO A 330 -6.20 12.01 -16.45
N THR A 331 -6.11 13.33 -16.19
CA THR A 331 -6.64 13.94 -14.95
C THR A 331 -8.17 13.93 -14.85
N ASP A 332 -8.87 13.73 -15.97
CA ASP A 332 -10.32 13.86 -16.03
C ASP A 332 -11.02 12.82 -15.14
N GLY A 333 -11.97 13.26 -14.34
CA GLY A 333 -12.75 12.41 -13.44
C GLY A 333 -12.07 11.94 -12.16
N LEU A 334 -10.75 12.12 -11.99
CA LEU A 334 -10.00 11.61 -10.82
C LEU A 334 -10.46 12.19 -9.46
N VAL A 335 -11.21 13.27 -9.45
CA VAL A 335 -11.80 13.88 -8.23
C VAL A 335 -13.34 13.90 -8.27
N GLY A 336 -13.94 13.11 -9.17
CA GLY A 336 -15.37 13.16 -9.49
C GLY A 336 -15.70 14.24 -10.51
N GLU A 337 -16.79 14.06 -11.27
CA GLU A 337 -17.22 14.98 -12.33
C GLU A 337 -17.69 16.34 -11.78
N ASP A 338 -18.25 16.35 -10.56
CA ASP A 338 -18.74 17.53 -9.86
C ASP A 338 -17.66 18.30 -9.11
N MET A 339 -16.42 17.75 -9.06
CA MET A 339 -15.27 18.30 -8.33
C MET A 339 -15.44 18.34 -6.79
N GLU A 340 -16.42 17.61 -6.22
CA GLU A 340 -16.69 17.53 -4.78
C GLU A 340 -15.81 16.48 -4.07
N GLY A 341 -14.95 15.77 -4.82
CA GLY A 341 -14.13 14.67 -4.31
C GLY A 341 -12.94 15.09 -3.44
N THR A 342 -12.83 16.33 -2.95
CA THR A 342 -11.70 16.78 -2.12
C THR A 342 -12.14 17.43 -0.80
N VAL A 343 -11.29 17.30 0.25
CA VAL A 343 -11.52 17.91 1.58
C VAL A 343 -11.04 19.36 1.62
N ASP A 344 -9.86 19.63 1.05
CA ASP A 344 -9.14 20.91 1.14
C ASP A 344 -8.79 21.48 -0.24
N GLY A 345 -9.40 20.94 -1.29
CA GLY A 345 -9.11 21.29 -2.68
C GLY A 345 -7.95 20.49 -3.30
N ILE A 346 -7.34 19.55 -2.56
CA ILE A 346 -6.22 18.71 -3.02
C ILE A 346 -6.45 17.24 -2.61
N HIS A 347 -6.61 16.98 -1.30
CA HIS A 347 -6.69 15.66 -0.75
C HIS A 347 -8.12 15.10 -0.85
N LEU A 348 -8.23 13.84 -1.23
CA LEU A 348 -9.51 13.24 -1.59
C LEU A 348 -10.39 12.93 -0.36
N THR A 349 -11.70 13.14 -0.53
CA THR A 349 -12.73 12.52 0.31
C THR A 349 -12.87 11.04 -0.04
N ASP A 350 -13.65 10.28 0.73
CA ASP A 350 -13.97 8.88 0.37
C ASP A 350 -14.65 8.77 -1.00
N LEU A 351 -15.46 9.76 -1.40
CA LEU A 351 -16.07 9.83 -2.74
C LEU A 351 -15.00 10.03 -3.81
N GLY A 352 -14.05 10.95 -3.58
CA GLY A 352 -12.93 11.16 -4.47
C GLY A 352 -12.02 9.94 -4.57
N PHE A 353 -11.75 9.24 -3.46
CA PHE A 353 -11.00 7.98 -3.48
C PHE A 353 -11.73 6.88 -4.26
N ARG A 354 -13.07 6.82 -4.18
CA ARG A 354 -13.84 5.84 -4.96
C ARG A 354 -13.75 6.15 -6.46
N ALA A 355 -13.99 7.42 -6.85
CA ALA A 355 -13.85 7.83 -8.25
C ALA A 355 -12.44 7.56 -8.80
N TYR A 356 -11.41 7.90 -8.01
CA TYR A 356 -10.02 7.61 -8.36
C TYR A 356 -9.75 6.11 -8.51
N ALA A 357 -10.23 5.29 -7.58
CA ALA A 357 -10.03 3.84 -7.61
C ALA A 357 -10.73 3.21 -8.82
N ASP A 358 -12.00 3.59 -9.11
CA ASP A 358 -12.76 3.08 -10.25
C ASP A 358 -12.01 3.30 -11.57
N ILE A 359 -11.48 4.51 -11.78
CA ILE A 359 -10.70 4.82 -12.99
C ILE A 359 -9.40 4.01 -13.05
N ILE A 360 -8.64 3.93 -11.96
CA ILE A 360 -7.36 3.21 -11.94
C ILE A 360 -7.57 1.71 -12.12
N GLU A 361 -8.63 1.13 -11.59
CA GLU A 361 -8.99 -0.28 -11.76
C GLU A 361 -9.17 -0.66 -13.23
N GLU A 362 -9.84 0.18 -14.04
CA GLU A 362 -9.99 -0.06 -15.47
C GLU A 362 -8.64 -0.18 -16.19
N TYR A 363 -7.69 0.72 -15.89
CA TYR A 363 -6.35 0.68 -16.49
C TYR A 363 -5.53 -0.52 -15.97
N ILE A 364 -5.68 -0.89 -14.70
CA ILE A 364 -5.03 -2.08 -14.13
C ILE A 364 -5.55 -3.33 -14.83
N GLU A 365 -6.86 -3.51 -14.94
CA GLU A 365 -7.44 -4.69 -15.59
C GLU A 365 -7.00 -4.77 -17.06
N GLN A 366 -7.02 -3.65 -17.79
CA GLN A 366 -6.54 -3.61 -19.17
C GLN A 366 -5.05 -4.00 -19.27
N ALA A 367 -4.22 -3.51 -18.35
CA ALA A 367 -2.78 -3.82 -18.30
C ALA A 367 -2.56 -5.32 -18.04
N LEU A 368 -3.30 -5.91 -17.10
CA LEU A 368 -3.19 -7.33 -16.75
C LEU A 368 -3.67 -8.23 -17.90
N ILE A 369 -4.77 -7.90 -18.55
CA ILE A 369 -5.29 -8.65 -19.71
C ILE A 369 -4.25 -8.64 -20.85
N ASN A 370 -3.69 -7.46 -21.17
CA ASN A 370 -2.71 -7.32 -22.24
C ASN A 370 -1.40 -8.04 -21.93
N ALA A 371 -0.93 -8.00 -20.67
CA ALA A 371 0.27 -8.71 -20.23
C ALA A 371 0.08 -10.23 -20.35
N HIS A 372 -1.05 -10.76 -19.90
CA HIS A 372 -1.38 -12.18 -20.02
C HIS A 372 -1.46 -12.64 -21.49
N THR A 373 -2.11 -11.88 -22.34
CA THR A 373 -2.20 -12.15 -23.78
C THR A 373 -0.81 -12.19 -24.43
N THR A 374 0.06 -11.23 -24.08
CA THR A 374 1.44 -11.18 -24.57
C THR A 374 2.24 -12.41 -24.15
N GLN A 375 2.09 -12.85 -22.88
CA GLN A 375 2.75 -14.06 -22.37
C GLN A 375 2.30 -15.32 -23.12
N LEU A 376 1.00 -15.48 -23.39
CA LEU A 376 0.47 -16.62 -24.16
C LEU A 376 1.03 -16.66 -25.58
N LEU A 377 1.02 -15.52 -26.30
CA LEU A 377 1.58 -15.43 -27.65
C LEU A 377 3.06 -15.77 -27.71
N ASN A 378 3.85 -15.29 -26.73
CA ASN A 378 5.28 -15.60 -26.63
C ASN A 378 5.52 -17.11 -26.34
N ALA A 379 4.70 -17.73 -25.51
CA ALA A 379 4.79 -19.16 -25.20
C ALA A 379 4.48 -20.01 -26.45
N GLU A 380 3.44 -19.65 -27.21
CA GLU A 380 3.10 -20.33 -28.46
C GLU A 380 4.21 -20.20 -29.53
N ALA A 381 4.75 -18.98 -29.71
CA ALA A 381 5.85 -18.73 -30.61
C ALA A 381 7.10 -19.57 -30.25
N THR A 382 7.42 -19.65 -28.96
CA THR A 382 8.54 -20.47 -28.45
C THR A 382 8.33 -21.94 -28.75
N THR A 383 7.13 -22.47 -28.54
CA THR A 383 6.76 -23.86 -28.80
C THR A 383 6.86 -24.18 -30.31
N GLN A 384 6.41 -23.28 -31.16
CA GLN A 384 6.51 -23.44 -32.63
C GLN A 384 7.98 -23.46 -33.09
N VAL A 385 8.83 -22.58 -32.54
CA VAL A 385 10.27 -22.56 -32.86
C VAL A 385 10.98 -23.85 -32.39
N GLN A 386 10.65 -24.36 -31.22
CA GLN A 386 11.19 -25.62 -30.70
C GLN A 386 10.77 -26.82 -31.56
N SER A 387 9.48 -26.90 -31.94
CA SER A 387 8.97 -27.96 -32.80
C SER A 387 9.58 -27.91 -34.21
N ALA A 388 9.81 -26.72 -34.77
CA ALA A 388 10.46 -26.55 -36.06
C ALA A 388 11.96 -26.98 -36.01
N LYS A 389 12.68 -26.69 -34.91
CA LYS A 389 14.05 -27.16 -34.68
C LYS A 389 14.11 -28.66 -34.55
N ALA A 390 13.22 -29.30 -33.80
CA ALA A 390 13.16 -30.75 -33.63
C ALA A 390 12.91 -31.47 -34.97
N LYS A 391 12.01 -30.96 -35.82
CA LYS A 391 11.77 -31.48 -37.17
C LYS A 391 12.97 -31.37 -38.10
N LYS A 392 13.79 -30.30 -37.97
CA LYS A 392 15.04 -30.15 -38.74
C LYS A 392 16.14 -31.10 -38.28
N THR A 393 16.23 -31.38 -36.97
CA THR A 393 17.23 -32.30 -36.40
C THR A 393 16.93 -33.75 -36.83
N ASN A 394 15.65 -34.17 -36.77
CA ASN A 394 15.23 -35.51 -37.21
C ASN A 394 15.41 -35.75 -38.72
N LYS A 395 15.32 -34.69 -39.55
CA LYS A 395 15.61 -34.77 -40.98
C LYS A 395 17.11 -34.92 -41.30
N LYS A 396 18.00 -34.45 -40.40
CA LYS A 396 19.45 -34.64 -40.57
C LYS A 396 20.00 -35.98 -40.06
N SER A 397 19.30 -36.64 -39.12
CA SER A 397 19.68 -37.97 -38.61
C SER A 397 19.23 -39.14 -39.49
N ASN A 398 18.28 -38.89 -40.40
CA ASN A 398 17.75 -39.87 -41.36
C ASN A 398 18.36 -39.74 -42.77
N ARG A 399 19.46 -39.02 -42.93
CA ARG A 399 20.33 -39.02 -44.09
C ARG A 399 21.72 -39.48 -43.70
#